data_04ed1232aa2562d8a0fcbc76f02d3de9
#
_entry.id   04ed1232aa2562d8a0fcbc76f02d3de9
#
_cell.length_a   1.000
_cell.length_b   1.000
_cell.length_c   1.000
_cell.angle_alpha   90.00
_cell.angle_beta   90.00
_cell.angle_gamma   90.00
#
_symmetry.space_group_name_H-M   'P 1'
#
loop_
_entity.id
_entity.type
_entity.pdbx_description
1 polymer ?
#
loop_
_entity_poly.entity_id
_entity_poly.type
_entity_poly.pdbx_seq_one_letter_code
_entity_poly.pdbx_strand_id
1 'polypeptide(L)'
;VMTAFDLVGSGSNQRILVAAGEIRAASPDSFDEQSAGDAGAAVVISSDGDGLVPLARASVSEEFHGTWRRDSADYVQGFPGSLDAKLGYARVMPEVIGQVLKEAGAEAKDIGRAVICGPNPKLPMGLAAGLGFDVTGQLEDTLWMVAGDTGAAQPLLLLAAALEKAEPGSLLLWAVYGDGAD
;
A
#
# COMPACT_ATOMS: atom_id res chain seq x y z
N VAL A 1 9.55 -1.28 -5.18
CA VAL A 1 9.76 -2.60 -4.54
C VAL A 1 9.89 -3.68 -5.62
N MET A 2 8.95 -3.78 -6.56
CA MET A 2 8.96 -4.84 -7.60
C MET A 2 10.25 -4.89 -8.41
N THR A 3 10.76 -3.74 -8.87
CA THR A 3 12.07 -3.65 -9.56
C THR A 3 13.22 -4.21 -8.72
N ALA A 4 13.20 -4.01 -7.39
CA ALA A 4 14.21 -4.57 -6.51
C ALA A 4 14.14 -6.12 -6.45
N PHE A 5 12.94 -6.68 -6.41
CA PHE A 5 12.76 -8.13 -6.52
C PHE A 5 13.28 -8.68 -7.85
N ASP A 6 13.00 -8.01 -8.98
CA ASP A 6 13.49 -8.43 -10.29
C ASP A 6 15.02 -8.38 -10.38
N LEU A 7 15.66 -7.33 -9.85
CA LEU A 7 17.11 -7.18 -9.82
C LEU A 7 17.79 -8.20 -8.91
N VAL A 8 17.22 -8.52 -7.77
CA VAL A 8 17.74 -9.58 -6.89
C VAL A 8 17.48 -10.95 -7.50
N GLY A 9 16.29 -11.21 -8.02
CA GLY A 9 15.93 -12.47 -8.65
C GLY A 9 16.74 -12.79 -9.91
N SER A 10 17.16 -11.78 -10.67
CA SER A 10 18.05 -11.95 -11.83
C SER A 10 19.53 -12.17 -11.46
N GLY A 11 19.87 -12.07 -10.17
CA GLY A 11 21.25 -12.15 -9.71
C GLY A 11 22.11 -10.91 -9.96
N SER A 12 21.49 -9.82 -10.46
CA SER A 12 22.20 -8.55 -10.72
C SER A 12 22.67 -7.89 -9.43
N ASN A 13 21.92 -8.08 -8.33
CA ASN A 13 22.26 -7.58 -7.00
C ASN A 13 21.95 -8.67 -5.97
N GLN A 14 22.76 -8.73 -4.90
CA GLN A 14 22.50 -9.65 -3.79
C GLN A 14 21.52 -9.05 -2.78
N ARG A 15 21.62 -7.75 -2.54
CA ARG A 15 20.79 -7.00 -1.58
C ARG A 15 20.48 -5.62 -2.11
N ILE A 16 19.24 -5.20 -1.96
CA ILE A 16 18.77 -3.86 -2.34
C ILE A 16 17.98 -3.28 -1.17
N LEU A 17 18.37 -2.09 -0.72
CA LEU A 17 17.57 -1.30 0.21
C LEU A 17 16.54 -0.49 -0.58
N VAL A 18 15.27 -0.66 -0.24
CA VAL A 18 14.17 0.18 -0.74
C VAL A 18 13.69 1.03 0.42
N ALA A 19 13.78 2.34 0.26
CA ALA A 19 13.35 3.31 1.26
C ALA A 19 12.36 4.29 0.67
N ALA A 20 11.38 4.70 1.46
CA ALA A 20 10.46 5.78 1.16
C ALA A 20 10.34 6.70 2.37
N GLY A 21 10.20 7.98 2.12
CA GLY A 21 9.98 8.98 3.16
C GLY A 21 9.13 10.11 2.60
N GLU A 22 8.28 10.66 3.44
CA GLU A 22 7.45 11.80 3.09
C GLU A 22 7.31 12.78 4.24
N ILE A 23 7.37 14.06 3.90
CA ILE A 23 6.92 15.18 4.73
C ILE A 23 5.70 15.76 4.04
N ARG A 24 4.55 15.57 4.67
CA ARG A 24 3.26 15.89 4.07
C ARG A 24 2.70 17.20 4.59
N ALA A 25 3.25 18.31 4.09
CA ALA A 25 2.80 19.63 4.45
C ALA A 25 1.41 19.89 3.86
N ALA A 26 0.44 20.16 4.73
CA ALA A 26 -0.94 20.48 4.37
C ALA A 26 -1.24 21.97 4.57
N SER A 27 -2.19 22.48 3.81
CA SER A 27 -2.64 23.88 3.97
C SER A 27 -3.32 24.08 5.33
N PRO A 28 -3.03 25.16 6.05
CA PRO A 28 -3.72 25.49 7.29
C PRO A 28 -5.24 25.49 7.14
N ASP A 29 -5.93 25.01 8.17
CA ASP A 29 -7.39 24.86 8.24
C ASP A 29 -7.99 23.87 7.21
N SER A 30 -7.16 23.07 6.52
CA SER A 30 -7.63 22.03 5.61
C SER A 30 -7.91 20.71 6.35
N PHE A 31 -8.67 19.82 5.69
CA PHE A 31 -8.83 18.45 6.18
C PHE A 31 -7.50 17.71 6.24
N ASP A 32 -6.63 17.96 5.26
CA ASP A 32 -5.32 17.31 5.17
C ASP A 32 -4.41 17.71 6.35
N GLU A 33 -4.54 18.92 6.91
CA GLU A 33 -3.80 19.32 8.11
C GLU A 33 -4.12 18.44 9.33
N GLN A 34 -5.35 17.95 9.42
CA GLN A 34 -5.77 17.07 10.52
C GLN A 34 -5.41 15.60 10.30
N SER A 35 -5.12 15.22 9.07
CA SER A 35 -4.93 13.82 8.68
C SER A 35 -3.53 13.50 8.15
N ALA A 36 -2.78 14.48 7.68
CA ALA A 36 -1.43 14.28 7.18
C ALA A 36 -0.45 13.91 8.29
N GLY A 37 0.52 13.06 7.96
CA GLY A 37 1.59 12.65 8.85
C GLY A 37 2.91 12.47 8.11
N ASP A 38 4.01 12.69 8.82
CA ASP A 38 5.35 12.49 8.30
C ASP A 38 5.87 11.12 8.69
N ALA A 39 6.45 10.39 7.76
CA ALA A 39 7.06 9.10 8.04
C ALA A 39 8.20 8.75 7.10
N GLY A 40 9.00 7.78 7.53
CA GLY A 40 9.98 7.10 6.70
C GLY A 40 9.96 5.61 7.01
N ALA A 41 10.06 4.79 5.97
CA ALA A 41 10.15 3.35 6.10
C ALA A 41 11.11 2.77 5.07
N ALA A 42 11.72 1.62 5.39
CA ALA A 42 12.63 0.95 4.50
C ALA A 42 12.55 -0.57 4.67
N VAL A 43 12.79 -1.29 3.58
CA VAL A 43 12.93 -2.75 3.57
C VAL A 43 14.17 -3.15 2.79
N VAL A 44 14.77 -4.27 3.18
CA VAL A 44 15.87 -4.89 2.44
C VAL A 44 15.32 -6.08 1.66
N ILE A 45 15.53 -6.08 0.37
CA ILE A 45 15.28 -7.22 -0.52
C ILE A 45 16.59 -7.95 -0.73
N SER A 46 16.62 -9.25 -0.47
CA SER A 46 17.83 -10.06 -0.63
C SER A 46 17.55 -11.43 -1.22
N SER A 47 18.57 -12.05 -1.81
CA SER A 47 18.52 -13.41 -2.31
C SER A 47 18.79 -14.46 -1.23
N ASP A 48 19.18 -14.03 -0.03
CA ASP A 48 19.53 -14.87 1.10
C ASP A 48 18.72 -14.47 2.34
N GLY A 49 18.49 -15.41 3.23
CA GLY A 49 17.77 -15.19 4.50
C GLY A 49 16.31 -15.66 4.48
N ASP A 50 15.71 -15.60 5.67
CA ASP A 50 14.30 -15.90 5.88
C ASP A 50 13.49 -14.61 5.79
N GLY A 51 12.45 -14.58 4.98
CA GLY A 51 11.64 -13.40 4.78
C GLY A 51 10.42 -13.64 3.91
N LEU A 52 9.79 -12.56 3.49
CA LEU A 52 8.67 -12.59 2.57
C LEU A 52 9.17 -12.97 1.17
N VAL A 53 8.55 -14.00 0.58
CA VAL A 53 8.81 -14.43 -0.79
C VAL A 53 7.63 -14.05 -1.67
N PRO A 54 7.80 -13.24 -2.73
CA PRO A 54 6.71 -12.90 -3.63
C PRO A 54 6.26 -14.15 -4.42
N LEU A 55 4.98 -14.49 -4.34
CA LEU A 55 4.36 -15.62 -5.04
C LEU A 55 3.67 -15.19 -6.32
N ALA A 56 3.02 -14.04 -6.29
CA ALA A 56 2.30 -13.47 -7.41
C ALA A 56 2.40 -11.94 -7.37
N ARG A 57 2.18 -11.29 -8.50
CA ARG A 57 2.13 -9.84 -8.59
C ARG A 57 1.16 -9.41 -9.68
N ALA A 58 0.47 -8.30 -9.44
CA ALA A 58 -0.38 -7.66 -10.43
C ALA A 58 -0.21 -6.14 -10.32
N SER A 59 -0.38 -5.44 -11.43
CA SER A 59 -0.28 -3.98 -11.47
C SER A 59 -1.30 -3.44 -12.47
N VAL A 60 -1.99 -2.38 -12.09
CA VAL A 60 -2.93 -1.65 -12.93
C VAL A 60 -2.51 -0.19 -12.95
N SER A 61 -2.11 0.32 -14.11
CA SER A 61 -1.81 1.74 -14.31
C SER A 61 -3.06 2.49 -14.71
N GLU A 62 -3.30 3.62 -14.06
CA GLU A 62 -4.43 4.51 -14.38
C GLU A 62 -3.94 5.95 -14.40
N GLU A 63 -4.30 6.70 -15.43
CA GLU A 63 -3.96 8.12 -15.57
C GLU A 63 -4.91 8.98 -14.71
N PHE A 64 -4.84 8.79 -13.40
CA PHE A 64 -5.62 9.54 -12.42
C PHE A 64 -4.75 9.87 -11.20
N HIS A 65 -4.34 11.13 -11.09
CA HIS A 65 -3.50 11.60 -9.99
C HIS A 65 -4.35 11.88 -8.74
N GLY A 66 -4.08 11.21 -7.64
CA GLY A 66 -4.75 11.43 -6.36
C GLY A 66 -4.29 12.73 -5.70
N THR A 67 -3.12 12.69 -5.10
CA THR A 67 -2.50 13.84 -4.40
C THR A 67 -1.21 14.24 -5.11
N TRP A 68 -1.00 15.53 -5.31
CA TRP A 68 0.21 16.06 -5.95
C TRP A 68 0.72 17.33 -5.27
N ARG A 69 1.96 17.69 -5.53
CA ARG A 69 2.54 18.97 -5.15
C ARG A 69 3.37 19.52 -6.32
N ARG A 70 3.16 20.77 -6.66
CA ARG A 70 4.00 21.47 -7.67
C ARG A 70 5.29 21.92 -7.02
N ASP A 71 6.36 22.03 -7.81
CA ASP A 71 7.69 22.46 -7.31
C ASP A 71 7.69 23.81 -6.56
N SER A 72 6.75 24.70 -6.91
CA SER A 72 6.60 26.02 -6.27
C SER A 72 5.51 26.08 -5.21
N ALA A 73 4.89 24.98 -4.84
CA ALA A 73 3.80 24.94 -3.85
C ALA A 73 4.33 24.43 -2.49
N ASP A 74 3.95 25.14 -1.43
CA ASP A 74 4.29 24.76 -0.05
C ASP A 74 3.47 23.58 0.44
N TYR A 75 2.28 23.36 -0.13
CA TYR A 75 1.30 22.41 0.36
C TYR A 75 0.90 21.40 -0.71
N VAL A 76 0.54 20.20 -0.26
CA VAL A 76 -0.08 19.18 -1.10
C VAL A 76 -1.45 19.64 -1.59
N GLN A 77 -1.83 19.17 -2.76
CA GLN A 77 -3.09 19.43 -3.44
C GLN A 77 -3.69 18.10 -3.89
N GLY A 78 -4.99 18.04 -4.02
CA GLY A 78 -5.70 16.86 -4.50
C GLY A 78 -7.09 17.17 -5.00
N PHE A 79 -7.73 16.19 -5.59
CA PHE A 79 -9.17 16.25 -5.85
C PHE A 79 -9.95 16.08 -4.54
N PRO A 80 -11.24 16.52 -4.50
CA PRO A 80 -12.10 16.14 -3.39
C PRO A 80 -12.04 14.63 -3.16
N GLY A 81 -11.86 14.18 -1.91
CA GLY A 81 -11.62 12.78 -1.56
C GLY A 81 -12.71 11.82 -2.05
N SER A 82 -13.96 12.30 -2.23
CA SER A 82 -15.03 11.51 -2.84
C SER A 82 -14.79 11.21 -4.33
N LEU A 83 -14.13 12.11 -5.04
CA LEU A 83 -13.80 11.92 -6.45
C LEU A 83 -12.67 10.90 -6.61
N ASP A 84 -11.60 11.05 -5.82
CA ASP A 84 -10.49 10.11 -5.75
C ASP A 84 -10.97 8.70 -5.37
N ALA A 85 -11.79 8.60 -4.32
CA ALA A 85 -12.37 7.33 -3.91
C ALA A 85 -13.19 6.63 -5.01
N LYS A 86 -13.97 7.39 -5.77
CA LYS A 86 -14.91 6.83 -6.77
C LYS A 86 -14.25 6.55 -8.13
N LEU A 87 -13.43 7.47 -8.63
CA LEU A 87 -12.85 7.38 -9.97
C LEU A 87 -11.49 6.70 -9.98
N GLY A 88 -10.74 6.78 -8.88
CA GLY A 88 -9.45 6.13 -8.69
C GLY A 88 -9.61 4.81 -7.93
N TYR A 89 -9.61 4.89 -6.60
CA TYR A 89 -9.51 3.76 -5.69
C TYR A 89 -10.50 2.61 -5.97
N ALA A 90 -11.80 2.92 -5.99
CA ALA A 90 -12.85 1.92 -6.16
C ALA A 90 -12.84 1.24 -7.54
N ARG A 91 -12.11 1.78 -8.49
CA ARG A 91 -11.96 1.23 -9.83
C ARG A 91 -10.77 0.26 -9.91
N VAL A 92 -9.60 0.68 -9.45
CA VAL A 92 -8.36 -0.07 -9.69
C VAL A 92 -8.05 -1.10 -8.60
N MET A 93 -8.36 -0.82 -7.34
CA MET A 93 -8.01 -1.72 -6.24
C MET A 93 -8.72 -3.07 -6.26
N PRO A 94 -10.05 -3.16 -6.53
CA PRO A 94 -10.70 -4.47 -6.66
C PRO A 94 -10.12 -5.29 -7.81
N GLU A 95 -9.76 -4.63 -8.91
CA GLU A 95 -9.20 -5.28 -10.10
C GLU A 95 -7.83 -5.88 -9.79
N VAL A 96 -6.90 -5.10 -9.24
CA VAL A 96 -5.53 -5.57 -8.96
C VAL A 96 -5.53 -6.68 -7.90
N ILE A 97 -6.36 -6.56 -6.84
CA ILE A 97 -6.48 -7.60 -5.82
C ILE A 97 -7.05 -8.88 -6.42
N GLY A 98 -8.08 -8.78 -7.27
CA GLY A 98 -8.64 -9.93 -7.96
C GLY A 98 -7.63 -10.61 -8.90
N GLN A 99 -6.81 -9.83 -9.60
CA GLN A 99 -5.77 -10.37 -10.48
C GLN A 99 -4.68 -11.11 -9.69
N VAL A 100 -4.15 -10.51 -8.62
CA VAL A 100 -3.07 -11.13 -7.84
C VAL A 100 -3.53 -12.39 -7.10
N LEU A 101 -4.75 -12.41 -6.55
CA LEU A 101 -5.33 -13.60 -5.94
C LEU A 101 -5.51 -14.74 -6.96
N LYS A 102 -5.99 -14.41 -8.15
CA LYS A 102 -6.13 -15.39 -9.24
C LYS A 102 -4.76 -15.95 -9.67
N GLU A 103 -3.74 -15.11 -9.81
CA GLU A 103 -2.39 -15.52 -10.18
C GLU A 103 -1.75 -16.41 -9.09
N ALA A 104 -1.98 -16.08 -7.82
CA ALA A 104 -1.54 -16.88 -6.69
C ALA A 104 -2.30 -18.20 -6.52
N GLY A 105 -3.44 -18.38 -7.19
CA GLY A 105 -4.35 -19.51 -6.98
C GLY A 105 -4.98 -19.52 -5.58
N ALA A 106 -5.17 -18.34 -4.98
CA ALA A 106 -5.68 -18.15 -3.62
C ALA A 106 -7.03 -17.41 -3.62
N GLU A 107 -7.79 -17.60 -2.56
CA GLU A 107 -9.00 -16.85 -2.25
C GLU A 107 -8.78 -15.95 -1.04
N ALA A 108 -9.67 -14.98 -0.80
CA ALA A 108 -9.57 -14.06 0.35
C ALA A 108 -9.42 -14.79 1.70
N LYS A 109 -10.11 -15.92 1.87
CA LYS A 109 -10.04 -16.75 3.09
C LYS A 109 -8.67 -17.39 3.34
N ASP A 110 -7.85 -17.56 2.31
CA ASP A 110 -6.52 -18.21 2.39
C ASP A 110 -5.44 -17.21 2.81
N ILE A 111 -5.76 -15.91 2.79
CA ILE A 111 -4.85 -14.84 3.18
C ILE A 111 -4.81 -14.74 4.71
N GLY A 112 -3.65 -14.96 5.30
CA GLY A 112 -3.47 -14.82 6.74
C GLY A 112 -3.46 -13.35 7.18
N ARG A 113 -2.95 -12.44 6.33
CA ARG A 113 -2.91 -11.01 6.61
C ARG A 113 -3.00 -10.18 5.32
N ALA A 114 -3.81 -9.13 5.35
CA ALA A 114 -4.02 -8.24 4.22
C ALA A 114 -3.61 -6.79 4.58
N VAL A 115 -2.61 -6.26 3.90
CA VAL A 115 -2.27 -4.85 3.89
C VAL A 115 -2.90 -4.23 2.65
N ILE A 116 -3.87 -3.35 2.86
CA ILE A 116 -4.58 -2.65 1.78
C ILE A 116 -4.43 -1.16 2.04
N CYS A 117 -3.62 -0.49 1.24
CA CYS A 117 -3.41 0.96 1.35
C CYS A 117 -4.54 1.72 0.65
N GLY A 118 -4.84 2.92 1.16
CA GLY A 118 -5.86 3.78 0.55
C GLY A 118 -5.81 5.20 1.11
N PRO A 119 -6.49 6.15 0.47
CA PRO A 119 -6.42 7.58 0.79
C PRO A 119 -7.14 7.95 2.10
N ASN A 120 -7.83 7.02 2.74
CA ASN A 120 -8.42 7.16 4.08
C ASN A 120 -8.70 5.77 4.67
N PRO A 121 -8.89 5.63 5.99
CA PRO A 121 -9.00 4.31 6.64
C PRO A 121 -10.29 3.55 6.32
N LYS A 122 -11.34 4.22 5.85
CA LYS A 122 -12.65 3.58 5.58
C LYS A 122 -12.65 2.81 4.26
N LEU A 123 -11.89 3.26 3.28
CA LEU A 123 -11.86 2.64 1.94
C LEU A 123 -11.26 1.25 1.96
N PRO A 124 -10.09 0.98 2.58
CA PRO A 124 -9.55 -0.37 2.72
C PRO A 124 -10.50 -1.32 3.46
N MET A 125 -11.16 -0.86 4.52
CA MET A 125 -12.14 -1.66 5.26
C MET A 125 -13.34 -2.06 4.41
N GLY A 126 -13.93 -1.10 3.68
CA GLY A 126 -15.06 -1.36 2.79
C GLY A 126 -14.69 -2.29 1.63
N LEU A 127 -13.49 -2.09 1.07
CA LEU A 127 -12.97 -2.94 -0.01
C LEU A 127 -12.73 -4.37 0.48
N ALA A 128 -12.03 -4.54 1.60
CA ALA A 128 -11.75 -5.85 2.19
C ALA A 128 -13.05 -6.63 2.46
N ALA A 129 -14.03 -5.98 3.10
CA ALA A 129 -15.34 -6.59 3.33
C ALA A 129 -16.05 -7.00 2.03
N GLY A 130 -16.01 -6.14 1.00
CA GLY A 130 -16.60 -6.40 -0.32
C GLY A 130 -15.94 -7.54 -1.09
N LEU A 131 -14.65 -7.79 -0.86
CA LEU A 131 -13.89 -8.89 -1.45
C LEU A 131 -13.90 -10.18 -0.62
N GLY A 132 -14.59 -10.18 0.53
CA GLY A 132 -14.76 -11.37 1.35
C GLY A 132 -13.64 -11.63 2.36
N PHE A 133 -12.80 -10.63 2.67
CA PHE A 133 -11.84 -10.71 3.75
C PHE A 133 -12.53 -10.54 5.12
N ASP A 134 -12.02 -11.20 6.14
CA ASP A 134 -12.35 -10.88 7.52
C ASP A 134 -11.63 -9.60 7.95
N VAL A 135 -12.38 -8.50 7.99
CA VAL A 135 -11.86 -7.17 8.34
C VAL A 135 -11.21 -7.13 9.73
N THR A 136 -11.69 -7.95 10.66
CA THR A 136 -11.19 -7.98 12.03
C THR A 136 -9.95 -8.87 12.18
N GLY A 137 -9.93 -10.01 11.50
CA GLY A 137 -8.88 -11.02 11.66
C GLY A 137 -7.74 -10.88 10.65
N GLN A 138 -8.03 -10.44 9.40
CA GLN A 138 -7.07 -10.45 8.32
C GLN A 138 -6.52 -9.04 7.96
N LEU A 139 -7.38 -7.98 8.03
CA LEU A 139 -6.96 -6.65 7.60
C LEU A 139 -6.00 -6.02 8.61
N GLU A 140 -4.85 -5.55 8.13
CA GLU A 140 -3.92 -4.80 8.96
C GLU A 140 -4.45 -3.40 9.26
N ASP A 141 -4.15 -2.89 10.46
CA ASP A 141 -4.47 -1.50 10.83
C ASP A 141 -3.75 -0.53 9.90
N THR A 142 -4.46 0.48 9.44
CA THR A 142 -3.91 1.51 8.55
C THR A 142 -2.96 2.47 9.26
N LEU A 143 -2.81 2.36 10.58
CA LEU A 143 -2.04 3.25 11.46
C LEU A 143 -2.48 4.73 11.36
N TRP A 144 -3.64 4.99 10.80
CA TRP A 144 -4.14 6.34 10.54
C TRP A 144 -4.29 7.18 11.81
N MET A 145 -4.75 6.57 12.88
CA MET A 145 -4.94 7.27 14.16
C MET A 145 -3.64 7.56 14.90
N VAL A 146 -2.53 6.93 14.49
CA VAL A 146 -1.22 7.06 15.13
C VAL A 146 -0.27 7.88 14.28
N ALA A 147 -0.22 7.62 12.99
CA ALA A 147 0.74 8.20 12.05
C ALA A 147 0.09 9.13 11.01
N GLY A 148 -1.24 9.09 10.84
CA GLY A 148 -1.93 9.84 9.80
C GLY A 148 -1.72 9.26 8.39
N ASP A 149 -1.99 10.09 7.39
CA ASP A 149 -1.65 9.82 6.00
C ASP A 149 -0.17 10.12 5.76
N THR A 150 0.64 9.10 5.67
CA THR A 150 2.09 9.19 5.51
C THR A 150 2.54 9.04 4.06
N GLY A 151 1.61 9.17 3.11
CA GLY A 151 1.87 9.22 1.67
C GLY A 151 2.74 8.07 1.15
N ALA A 152 3.84 8.41 0.49
CA ALA A 152 4.75 7.43 -0.12
C ALA A 152 5.39 6.46 0.87
N ALA A 153 5.48 6.80 2.16
CA ALA A 153 6.03 5.92 3.20
C ALA A 153 5.00 4.89 3.70
N GLN A 154 3.69 5.17 3.59
CA GLN A 154 2.63 4.34 4.14
C GLN A 154 2.70 2.87 3.70
N PRO A 155 2.89 2.52 2.42
CA PRO A 155 2.91 1.13 2.00
C PRO A 155 3.99 0.29 2.69
N LEU A 156 5.20 0.85 2.83
CA LEU A 156 6.30 0.15 3.49
C LEU A 156 6.14 0.11 5.01
N LEU A 157 5.57 1.15 5.61
CA LEU A 157 5.27 1.21 7.03
C LEU A 157 4.24 0.13 7.41
N LEU A 158 3.15 0.01 6.65
CA LEU A 158 2.13 -1.00 6.88
C LEU A 158 2.63 -2.42 6.59
N LEU A 159 3.48 -2.58 5.57
CA LEU A 159 4.12 -3.87 5.30
C LEU A 159 5.00 -4.31 6.49
N ALA A 160 5.81 -3.40 7.03
CA ALA A 160 6.64 -3.70 8.20
C ALA A 160 5.79 -4.11 9.41
N ALA A 161 4.72 -3.37 9.71
CA ALA A 161 3.79 -3.69 10.80
C ALA A 161 3.09 -5.06 10.61
N ALA A 162 2.75 -5.41 9.37
CA ALA A 162 2.16 -6.70 9.06
C ALA A 162 3.15 -7.85 9.22
N LEU A 163 4.41 -7.65 8.81
CA LEU A 163 5.47 -8.66 8.92
C LEU A 163 5.81 -9.01 10.37
N GLU A 164 5.71 -8.04 11.29
CA GLU A 164 5.90 -8.30 12.73
C GLU A 164 4.86 -9.26 13.33
N LYS A 165 3.70 -9.40 12.66
CA LYS A 165 2.57 -10.21 13.13
C LYS A 165 2.31 -11.42 12.23
N ALA A 166 2.99 -11.52 11.09
CA ALA A 166 2.76 -12.60 10.13
C ALA A 166 3.28 -13.93 10.66
N GLU A 167 2.47 -14.97 10.51
CA GLU A 167 2.87 -16.32 10.86
C GLU A 167 3.74 -16.92 9.73
N PRO A 168 4.83 -17.63 10.06
CA PRO A 168 5.65 -18.29 9.05
C PRO A 168 4.82 -19.26 8.19
N GLY A 169 4.97 -19.14 6.87
CA GLY A 169 4.22 -19.95 5.91
C GLY A 169 2.81 -19.47 5.60
N SER A 170 2.33 -18.40 6.25
CA SER A 170 1.06 -17.77 5.90
C SER A 170 1.17 -16.90 4.64
N LEU A 171 0.05 -16.72 3.93
CA LEU A 171 -0.04 -15.80 2.81
C LEU A 171 -0.29 -14.37 3.30
N LEU A 172 0.48 -13.42 2.77
CA LEU A 172 0.29 -12.00 2.99
C LEU A 172 -0.10 -11.32 1.66
N LEU A 173 -1.22 -10.61 1.66
CA LEU A 173 -1.58 -9.70 0.58
C LEU A 173 -1.04 -8.30 0.90
N TRP A 174 -0.34 -7.69 -0.06
CA TRP A 174 0.10 -6.31 0.02
C TRP A 174 -0.36 -5.54 -1.22
N ALA A 175 -1.37 -4.69 -1.06
CA ALA A 175 -2.01 -3.94 -2.12
C ALA A 175 -1.88 -2.43 -1.88
N VAL A 176 -1.34 -1.74 -2.86
CA VAL A 176 -0.96 -0.33 -2.79
C VAL A 176 -1.73 0.48 -3.83
N TYR A 177 -2.33 1.59 -3.41
CA TYR A 177 -2.99 2.55 -4.26
C TYR A 177 -2.09 3.76 -4.53
N GLY A 178 -2.04 4.21 -5.78
CA GLY A 178 -1.32 5.40 -6.24
C GLY A 178 -1.90 5.90 -7.56
N ASP A 179 -1.05 6.13 -8.57
CA ASP A 179 -1.48 6.41 -9.95
C ASP A 179 -1.83 5.08 -10.66
N GLY A 180 -2.77 4.35 -10.10
CA GLY A 180 -3.10 2.98 -10.37
C GLY A 180 -3.04 2.16 -9.08
N ALA A 181 -2.70 0.88 -9.18
CA ALA A 181 -2.54 -0.02 -8.03
C ALA A 181 -1.54 -1.15 -8.33
N ASP A 182 -0.83 -1.56 -7.30
CA ASP A 182 0.08 -2.71 -7.26
C ASP A 182 -0.29 -3.66 -6.13
#